data_95688203dfe35cf1d6dbff2f578ea391
#
_entry.id   95688203dfe35cf1d6dbff2f578ea391
#
_cell.length_a   1.000
_cell.length_b   1.000
_cell.length_c   1.000
_cell.angle_alpha   90.00
_cell.angle_beta   90.00
_cell.angle_gamma   90.00
#
_symmetry.space_group_name_H-M   'P 1'
#
loop_
_entity.id
_entity.type
_entity.pdbx_description
1 polymer ?
#
loop_
_entity_poly.entity_id
_entity_poly.type
_entity_poly.pdbx_seq_one_letter_code
_entity_poly.pdbx_strand_id
1 'polypeptide(L)'
;AAVDEIRHLCAESGMRSVYILPKIESAMGVKNFDEILEHSDGIMVARGDLGVEIPPAEVPHVQKTVISKCAAAYKPVITATQMLDSMIRNPRPTRAEVTDVANAIYDGTDCVMLSGETAAGKYPVEAVRMMASVCKETEKYLPVKDVYHQREGLKNVNGATGFAAVDMAIRVDAKCIICPTHSGRTARLVSNFRPKRPLYAMSPS
;
A
#
# COMPACT_ATOMS: atom_id res chain seq x y z
N ALA A 1 -4.41 11.10 18.67
CA ALA A 1 -3.58 11.51 19.82
C ALA A 1 -2.09 11.31 19.54
N ALA A 2 -1.53 10.09 19.58
CA ALA A 2 -0.08 9.88 19.41
C ALA A 2 0.46 10.38 18.05
N VAL A 3 -0.28 10.19 16.96
CA VAL A 3 0.12 10.66 15.62
C VAL A 3 0.20 12.18 15.58
N ASP A 4 -0.77 12.87 16.20
CA ASP A 4 -0.79 14.34 16.24
C ASP A 4 0.33 14.91 17.10
N GLU A 5 0.67 14.24 18.19
CA GLU A 5 1.80 14.61 19.05
C GLU A 5 3.13 14.52 18.29
N ILE A 6 3.35 13.42 17.55
CA ILE A 6 4.52 13.27 16.67
C ILE A 6 4.54 14.36 15.60
N ARG A 7 3.40 14.65 14.97
CA ARG A 7 3.28 15.71 13.96
C ARG A 7 3.64 17.07 14.54
N HIS A 8 3.20 17.36 15.77
CA HIS A 8 3.53 18.59 16.48
C HIS A 8 5.03 18.70 16.75
N LEU A 9 5.64 17.65 17.30
CA LEU A 9 7.09 17.58 17.53
C LEU A 9 7.91 17.77 16.23
N CYS A 10 7.48 17.14 15.13
CA CYS A 10 8.10 17.35 13.84
C CYS A 10 8.03 18.81 13.37
N ALA A 11 6.86 19.43 13.56
CA ALA A 11 6.66 20.84 13.18
C ALA A 11 7.51 21.79 14.02
N GLU A 12 7.61 21.58 15.33
CA GLU A 12 8.49 22.34 16.23
C GLU A 12 9.97 22.21 15.86
N SER A 13 10.37 21.02 15.38
CA SER A 13 11.72 20.75 14.88
C SER A 13 11.99 21.27 13.47
N GLY A 14 11.06 22.02 12.88
CA GLY A 14 11.17 22.54 11.51
C GLY A 14 10.86 21.54 10.38
N MET A 15 10.52 20.30 10.72
CA MET A 15 10.21 19.23 9.78
C MET A 15 8.72 19.21 9.41
N ARG A 16 8.26 20.21 8.65
CA ARG A 16 6.82 20.40 8.35
C ARG A 16 6.26 19.48 7.27
N SER A 17 7.11 18.82 6.50
CA SER A 17 6.71 17.97 5.35
C SER A 17 6.98 16.48 5.54
N VAL A 18 7.12 16.03 6.80
CA VAL A 18 7.34 14.61 7.11
C VAL A 18 6.04 13.82 7.01
N TYR A 19 6.08 12.71 6.28
CA TYR A 19 4.98 11.75 6.24
C TYR A 19 5.04 10.81 7.44
N ILE A 20 3.93 10.67 8.16
CA ILE A 20 3.82 9.81 9.34
C ILE A 20 3.00 8.58 8.96
N LEU A 21 3.65 7.42 8.98
CA LEU A 21 3.05 6.11 8.69
C LEU A 21 3.09 5.23 9.96
N PRO A 22 2.05 5.25 10.78
CA PRO A 22 1.96 4.39 11.96
C PRO A 22 2.00 2.91 11.59
N LYS A 23 2.63 2.11 12.46
CA LYS A 23 2.63 0.66 12.38
C LYS A 23 1.41 0.12 13.13
N ILE A 24 0.61 -0.70 12.45
CA ILE A 24 -0.46 -1.47 13.09
C ILE A 24 0.12 -2.82 13.46
N GLU A 25 0.42 -2.98 14.76
CA GLU A 25 1.15 -4.13 15.30
C GLU A 25 0.57 -4.65 16.62
N SER A 26 -0.57 -4.12 17.06
CA SER A 26 -1.21 -4.50 18.32
C SER A 26 -2.73 -4.58 18.19
N ALA A 27 -3.36 -5.35 19.08
CA ALA A 27 -4.81 -5.42 19.19
C ALA A 27 -5.47 -4.04 19.39
N MET A 28 -4.80 -3.16 20.16
CA MET A 28 -5.26 -1.78 20.37
C MET A 28 -5.18 -0.95 19.09
N GLY A 29 -4.13 -1.12 18.29
CA GLY A 29 -3.98 -0.47 17.00
C GLY A 29 -5.07 -0.89 16.02
N VAL A 30 -5.44 -2.17 15.99
CA VAL A 30 -6.55 -2.68 15.18
C VAL A 30 -7.88 -2.10 15.63
N LYS A 31 -8.14 -2.07 16.94
CA LYS A 31 -9.39 -1.54 17.52
C LYS A 31 -9.60 -0.05 17.19
N ASN A 32 -8.53 0.74 17.23
CA ASN A 32 -8.59 2.20 17.02
C ASN A 32 -8.15 2.57 15.58
N PHE A 33 -8.19 1.63 14.65
CA PHE A 33 -7.61 1.80 13.32
C PHE A 33 -8.18 3.01 12.57
N ASP A 34 -9.47 3.24 12.63
CA ASP A 34 -10.13 4.30 11.87
C ASP A 34 -9.66 5.69 12.31
N GLU A 35 -9.52 5.91 13.64
CA GLU A 35 -8.95 7.14 14.19
C GLU A 35 -7.47 7.30 13.78
N ILE A 36 -6.68 6.23 13.88
CA ILE A 36 -5.27 6.26 13.47
C ILE A 36 -5.17 6.61 11.99
N LEU A 37 -5.97 5.99 11.15
CA LEU A 37 -5.97 6.24 9.71
C LEU A 37 -6.33 7.69 9.39
N GLU A 38 -7.31 8.27 10.07
CA GLU A 38 -7.72 9.67 9.85
C GLU A 38 -6.56 10.64 10.01
N HIS A 39 -5.74 10.47 11.05
CA HIS A 39 -4.64 11.37 11.41
C HIS A 39 -3.30 11.06 10.72
N SER A 40 -3.19 9.93 10.01
CA SER A 40 -1.96 9.44 9.37
C SER A 40 -1.82 9.87 7.92
N ASP A 41 -0.61 9.80 7.37
CA ASP A 41 -0.34 10.01 5.95
C ASP A 41 -0.32 8.68 5.16
N GLY A 42 -0.21 7.56 5.84
CA GLY A 42 -0.25 6.19 5.34
C GLY A 42 -0.19 5.22 6.52
N ILE A 43 -0.16 3.94 6.24
CA ILE A 43 -0.17 2.88 7.28
C ILE A 43 0.85 1.80 6.93
N MET A 44 1.43 1.17 7.95
CA MET A 44 2.17 -0.09 7.80
C MET A 44 1.47 -1.19 8.59
N VAL A 45 1.19 -2.31 7.94
CA VAL A 45 0.72 -3.54 8.59
C VAL A 45 1.95 -4.35 8.99
N ALA A 46 2.30 -4.36 10.28
CA ALA A 46 3.45 -5.06 10.83
C ALA A 46 3.02 -6.46 11.32
N ARG A 47 2.92 -7.41 10.38
CA ARG A 47 2.30 -8.72 10.60
C ARG A 47 3.01 -9.59 11.64
N GLY A 48 4.33 -9.46 11.77
CA GLY A 48 5.12 -10.21 12.75
C GLY A 48 4.69 -9.92 14.17
N ASP A 49 4.71 -8.65 14.56
CA ASP A 49 4.34 -8.21 15.90
C ASP A 49 2.83 -8.39 16.11
N LEU A 50 2.02 -8.08 15.09
CA LEU A 50 0.58 -8.25 15.15
C LEU A 50 0.17 -9.71 15.43
N GLY A 51 0.86 -10.69 14.84
CA GLY A 51 0.58 -12.12 15.04
C GLY A 51 0.92 -12.64 16.43
N VAL A 52 1.63 -11.86 17.24
CA VAL A 52 1.86 -12.14 18.67
C VAL A 52 0.73 -11.57 19.53
N GLU A 53 0.14 -10.45 19.11
CA GLU A 53 -0.86 -9.69 19.85
C GLU A 53 -2.30 -10.17 19.60
N ILE A 54 -2.57 -10.74 18.42
CA ILE A 54 -3.89 -11.27 18.06
C ILE A 54 -3.76 -12.71 17.54
N PRO A 55 -4.85 -13.50 17.53
CA PRO A 55 -4.82 -14.85 16.96
C PRO A 55 -4.26 -14.84 15.52
N PRO A 56 -3.25 -15.68 15.20
CA PRO A 56 -2.63 -15.68 13.87
C PRO A 56 -3.62 -15.86 12.71
N ALA A 57 -4.72 -16.54 12.93
CA ALA A 57 -5.78 -16.73 11.94
C ALA A 57 -6.53 -15.42 11.59
N GLU A 58 -6.47 -14.41 12.44
CA GLU A 58 -7.10 -13.09 12.20
C GLU A 58 -6.21 -12.15 11.39
N VAL A 59 -4.88 -12.35 11.41
CA VAL A 59 -3.92 -11.45 10.73
C VAL A 59 -4.24 -11.24 9.25
N PRO A 60 -4.57 -12.27 8.44
CA PRO A 60 -4.94 -12.06 7.04
C PRO A 60 -6.21 -11.20 6.86
N HIS A 61 -7.18 -11.32 7.75
CA HIS A 61 -8.41 -10.52 7.71
C HIS A 61 -8.17 -9.06 8.08
N VAL A 62 -7.33 -8.84 9.10
CA VAL A 62 -6.89 -7.49 9.49
C VAL A 62 -6.12 -6.83 8.34
N GLN A 63 -5.17 -7.56 7.70
CA GLN A 63 -4.44 -7.07 6.53
C GLN A 63 -5.39 -6.59 5.43
N LYS A 64 -6.35 -7.42 5.02
CA LYS A 64 -7.32 -7.08 3.97
C LYS A 64 -8.17 -5.86 4.34
N THR A 65 -8.63 -5.80 5.59
CA THR A 65 -9.44 -4.68 6.09
C THR A 65 -8.63 -3.38 6.08
N VAL A 66 -7.40 -3.40 6.58
CA VAL A 66 -6.49 -2.24 6.61
C VAL A 66 -6.21 -1.75 5.19
N ILE A 67 -5.83 -2.64 4.28
CA ILE A 67 -5.56 -2.30 2.88
C ILE A 67 -6.79 -1.66 2.22
N SER A 68 -7.97 -2.25 2.41
CA SER A 68 -9.21 -1.73 1.84
C SER A 68 -9.55 -0.33 2.36
N LYS A 69 -9.43 -0.10 3.68
CA LYS A 69 -9.69 1.20 4.30
C LYS A 69 -8.66 2.26 3.89
N CYS A 70 -7.37 1.91 3.80
CA CYS A 70 -6.34 2.81 3.31
C CYS A 70 -6.62 3.24 1.86
N ALA A 71 -6.98 2.29 1.01
CA ALA A 71 -7.34 2.57 -0.37
C ALA A 71 -8.58 3.48 -0.48
N ALA A 72 -9.59 3.30 0.37
CA ALA A 72 -10.77 4.18 0.42
C ALA A 72 -10.41 5.61 0.90
N ALA A 73 -9.43 5.73 1.79
CA ALA A 73 -8.92 7.01 2.29
C ALA A 73 -7.87 7.66 1.37
N TYR A 74 -7.48 7.04 0.26
CA TYR A 74 -6.38 7.47 -0.63
C TYR A 74 -5.04 7.60 0.10
N LYS A 75 -4.79 6.75 1.09
CA LYS A 75 -3.56 6.72 1.87
C LYS A 75 -2.77 5.46 1.56
N PRO A 76 -1.43 5.57 1.35
CA PRO A 76 -0.62 4.42 1.03
C PRO A 76 -0.56 3.42 2.20
N VAL A 77 -0.46 2.14 1.85
CA VAL A 77 -0.31 1.05 2.80
C VAL A 77 0.89 0.18 2.45
N ILE A 78 1.67 -0.15 3.48
CA ILE A 78 2.83 -1.04 3.38
C ILE A 78 2.48 -2.35 4.09
N THR A 79 2.58 -3.47 3.38
CA THR A 79 2.51 -4.81 4.00
C THR A 79 3.93 -5.26 4.34
N ALA A 80 4.18 -5.51 5.62
CA ALA A 80 5.51 -5.71 6.16
C ALA A 80 5.63 -7.00 6.98
N THR A 81 6.88 -7.43 7.13
CA THR A 81 7.38 -8.55 7.94
C THR A 81 6.99 -9.93 7.42
N GLN A 82 7.92 -10.87 7.54
CA GLN A 82 7.76 -12.27 7.17
C GLN A 82 7.27 -12.49 5.72
N MET A 83 7.73 -11.65 4.79
CA MET A 83 7.36 -11.75 3.38
C MET A 83 8.14 -12.88 2.68
N LEU A 84 9.47 -12.89 2.84
CA LEU A 84 10.39 -13.90 2.29
C LEU A 84 11.37 -14.36 3.37
N ASP A 85 10.89 -14.60 4.60
CA ASP A 85 11.70 -14.85 5.79
C ASP A 85 12.73 -15.96 5.62
N SER A 86 12.39 -17.02 4.90
CA SER A 86 13.32 -18.11 4.63
C SER A 86 14.57 -17.65 3.86
N MET A 87 14.48 -16.55 3.11
CA MET A 87 15.61 -15.98 2.35
C MET A 87 16.65 -15.29 3.23
N ILE A 88 16.40 -15.11 4.53
CA ILE A 88 17.46 -14.76 5.49
C ILE A 88 18.58 -15.81 5.44
N ARG A 89 18.24 -17.08 5.23
CA ARG A 89 19.17 -18.21 5.30
C ARG A 89 19.31 -18.97 3.98
N ASN A 90 18.33 -18.91 3.10
CA ASN A 90 18.26 -19.67 1.85
C ASN A 90 18.25 -18.74 0.63
N PRO A 91 18.85 -19.15 -0.50
CA PRO A 91 18.88 -18.33 -1.71
C PRO A 91 17.55 -18.29 -2.47
N ARG A 92 16.57 -19.10 -2.04
CA ARG A 92 15.22 -19.17 -2.64
C ARG A 92 14.16 -19.20 -1.55
N PRO A 93 13.01 -18.55 -1.78
CA PRO A 93 11.89 -18.59 -0.85
C PRO A 93 11.11 -19.90 -0.96
N THR A 94 10.25 -20.13 0.00
CA THR A 94 9.22 -21.18 -0.06
C THR A 94 8.10 -20.77 -1.02
N ARG A 95 7.31 -21.73 -1.48
CA ARG A 95 6.10 -21.45 -2.29
C ARG A 95 5.05 -20.66 -1.50
N ALA A 96 4.95 -20.92 -0.18
CA ALA A 96 4.02 -20.20 0.69
C ALA A 96 4.36 -18.70 0.76
N GLU A 97 5.65 -18.35 0.89
CA GLU A 97 6.10 -16.96 0.91
C GLU A 97 5.85 -16.24 -0.42
N VAL A 98 6.14 -16.91 -1.55
CA VAL A 98 5.81 -16.35 -2.87
C VAL A 98 4.31 -16.08 -3.00
N THR A 99 3.48 -17.01 -2.50
CA THR A 99 2.02 -16.86 -2.50
C THR A 99 1.58 -15.72 -1.59
N ASP A 100 2.22 -15.55 -0.45
CA ASP A 100 1.90 -14.48 0.51
C ASP A 100 2.20 -13.09 -0.08
N VAL A 101 3.36 -12.91 -0.71
CA VAL A 101 3.69 -11.68 -1.44
C VAL A 101 2.64 -11.40 -2.53
N ALA A 102 2.31 -12.42 -3.35
CA ALA A 102 1.32 -12.27 -4.41
C ALA A 102 -0.06 -11.90 -3.84
N ASN A 103 -0.49 -12.52 -2.72
CA ASN A 103 -1.75 -12.20 -2.07
C ASN A 103 -1.80 -10.77 -1.55
N ALA A 104 -0.72 -10.25 -0.95
CA ALA A 104 -0.66 -8.86 -0.53
C ALA A 104 -0.89 -7.89 -1.71
N ILE A 105 -0.36 -8.22 -2.89
CA ILE A 105 -0.57 -7.44 -4.11
C ILE A 105 -2.01 -7.57 -4.61
N TYR A 106 -2.59 -8.77 -4.61
CA TYR A 106 -4.00 -8.98 -4.94
C TYR A 106 -4.95 -8.28 -3.97
N ASP A 107 -4.58 -8.16 -2.69
CA ASP A 107 -5.32 -7.39 -1.70
C ASP A 107 -5.28 -5.88 -1.99
N GLY A 108 -4.30 -5.42 -2.76
CA GLY A 108 -4.18 -4.04 -3.20
C GLY A 108 -3.19 -3.20 -2.38
N THR A 109 -2.22 -3.82 -1.69
CA THR A 109 -1.14 -3.09 -1.01
C THR A 109 -0.38 -2.18 -1.98
N ASP A 110 0.10 -1.03 -1.50
CA ASP A 110 0.91 -0.11 -2.30
C ASP A 110 2.39 -0.49 -2.29
N CYS A 111 2.84 -1.02 -1.15
CA CYS A 111 4.22 -1.46 -0.96
C CYS A 111 4.27 -2.79 -0.22
N VAL A 112 5.30 -3.57 -0.51
CA VAL A 112 5.73 -4.72 0.27
C VAL A 112 7.12 -4.46 0.82
N MET A 113 7.41 -4.89 2.05
CA MET A 113 8.65 -4.57 2.72
C MET A 113 9.42 -5.84 3.10
N LEU A 114 10.71 -5.85 2.81
CA LEU A 114 11.68 -6.79 3.37
C LEU A 114 12.30 -6.20 4.63
N SER A 115 12.55 -7.01 5.63
CA SER A 115 13.15 -6.64 6.92
C SER A 115 14.47 -7.37 7.12
N GLY A 116 14.46 -8.44 7.89
CA GLY A 116 15.65 -9.28 8.16
C GLY A 116 16.29 -9.86 6.92
N GLU A 117 15.50 -10.09 5.86
CA GLU A 117 15.97 -10.62 4.58
C GLU A 117 17.05 -9.75 3.93
N THR A 118 16.94 -8.43 4.12
CA THR A 118 17.90 -7.44 3.57
C THR A 118 18.82 -6.85 4.62
N ALA A 119 18.38 -6.74 5.88
CA ALA A 119 19.14 -6.09 6.94
C ALA A 119 20.23 -7.01 7.53
N ALA A 120 19.97 -8.31 7.61
CA ALA A 120 20.87 -9.28 8.24
C ALA A 120 20.93 -10.63 7.50
N GLY A 121 20.20 -10.76 6.40
CA GLY A 121 20.15 -12.01 5.62
C GLY A 121 21.43 -12.27 4.83
N LYS A 122 21.63 -13.53 4.47
CA LYS A 122 22.77 -13.97 3.64
C LYS A 122 22.57 -13.66 2.15
N TYR A 123 21.33 -13.38 1.71
CA TYR A 123 20.94 -13.25 0.30
C TYR A 123 20.13 -11.98 0.05
N PRO A 124 20.60 -10.77 0.46
CA PRO A 124 19.81 -9.55 0.42
C PRO A 124 19.43 -9.14 -1.02
N VAL A 125 20.36 -9.28 -1.95
CA VAL A 125 20.13 -8.92 -3.36
C VAL A 125 19.13 -9.87 -4.03
N GLU A 126 19.26 -11.16 -3.76
CA GLU A 126 18.37 -12.20 -4.25
C GLU A 126 16.95 -12.03 -3.69
N ALA A 127 16.83 -11.65 -2.41
CA ALA A 127 15.54 -11.37 -1.77
C ALA A 127 14.83 -10.19 -2.46
N VAL A 128 15.53 -9.09 -2.72
CA VAL A 128 14.96 -7.94 -3.46
C VAL A 128 14.57 -8.33 -4.88
N ARG A 129 15.43 -9.08 -5.59
CA ARG A 129 15.12 -9.55 -6.96
C ARG A 129 13.90 -10.46 -6.99
N MET A 130 13.81 -11.37 -6.02
CA MET A 130 12.66 -12.27 -5.90
C MET A 130 11.38 -11.50 -5.62
N MET A 131 11.40 -10.60 -4.63
CA MET A 131 10.26 -9.73 -4.33
C MET A 131 9.80 -8.97 -5.56
N ALA A 132 10.71 -8.30 -6.24
CA ALA A 132 10.41 -7.55 -7.46
C ALA A 132 9.85 -8.43 -8.59
N SER A 133 10.37 -9.66 -8.72
CA SER A 133 9.87 -10.63 -9.71
C SER A 133 8.44 -11.07 -9.41
N VAL A 134 8.12 -11.37 -8.14
CA VAL A 134 6.76 -11.74 -7.73
C VAL A 134 5.79 -10.59 -7.94
N CYS A 135 6.16 -9.37 -7.55
CA CYS A 135 5.36 -8.17 -7.77
C CYS A 135 5.04 -7.99 -9.25
N LYS A 136 6.09 -7.95 -10.07
CA LYS A 136 5.96 -7.74 -11.52
C LYS A 136 5.12 -8.81 -12.22
N GLU A 137 5.25 -10.06 -11.79
CA GLU A 137 4.46 -11.15 -12.36
C GLU A 137 2.99 -11.05 -11.93
N THR A 138 2.75 -10.83 -10.63
CA THR A 138 1.39 -10.74 -10.08
C THR A 138 0.60 -9.57 -10.69
N GLU A 139 1.24 -8.43 -10.90
CA GLU A 139 0.61 -7.24 -11.48
C GLU A 139 0.03 -7.48 -12.87
N LYS A 140 0.57 -8.41 -13.66
CA LYS A 140 0.01 -8.78 -14.98
C LYS A 140 -1.38 -9.40 -14.87
N TYR A 141 -1.65 -10.08 -13.75
CA TYR A 141 -2.89 -10.81 -13.51
C TYR A 141 -3.88 -10.04 -12.62
N LEU A 142 -3.50 -8.84 -12.17
CA LEU A 142 -4.44 -8.02 -11.43
C LEU A 142 -5.67 -7.75 -12.32
N PRO A 143 -6.87 -8.12 -11.86
CA PRO A 143 -8.07 -7.80 -12.62
C PRO A 143 -8.17 -6.28 -12.74
N VAL A 144 -8.58 -5.80 -13.92
CA VAL A 144 -9.13 -4.45 -14.04
C VAL A 144 -10.47 -4.50 -13.34
N LYS A 145 -10.43 -4.44 -12.01
CA LYS A 145 -11.64 -4.52 -11.21
C LYS A 145 -12.40 -3.23 -11.38
N ASP A 146 -13.67 -3.40 -11.34
CA ASP A 146 -14.64 -2.39 -11.00
C ASP A 146 -14.41 -1.94 -9.54
N VAL A 147 -13.26 -1.30 -9.35
CA VAL A 147 -12.76 -0.83 -8.05
C VAL A 147 -13.74 0.19 -7.47
N TYR A 148 -14.57 0.78 -8.32
CA TYR A 148 -15.57 1.78 -7.95
C TYR A 148 -16.69 1.18 -7.09
N HIS A 149 -17.22 0.03 -7.47
CA HIS A 149 -18.31 -0.62 -6.71
C HIS A 149 -17.86 -1.18 -5.36
N GLN A 150 -16.57 -1.44 -5.19
CA GLN A 150 -16.02 -1.95 -3.93
C GLN A 150 -15.59 -0.85 -2.94
N ARG A 151 -15.59 0.42 -3.37
CA ARG A 151 -15.12 1.56 -2.57
C ARG A 151 -16.27 2.50 -2.27
N GLU A 152 -17.05 2.20 -1.23
CA GLU A 152 -18.13 3.08 -0.75
C GLU A 152 -17.68 4.51 -0.43
N GLY A 153 -16.38 4.73 -0.14
CA GLY A 153 -15.80 6.04 0.15
C GLY A 153 -15.63 7.00 -1.03
N LEU A 154 -15.89 6.56 -2.28
CA LEU A 154 -15.68 7.36 -3.48
C LEU A 154 -16.91 8.16 -3.95
N LYS A 155 -17.89 8.36 -3.11
CA LYS A 155 -19.10 9.15 -3.41
C LYS A 155 -18.81 10.67 -3.46
N ASN A 156 -17.72 11.05 -4.13
CA ASN A 156 -17.38 12.45 -4.36
C ASN A 156 -16.96 12.69 -5.81
N VAL A 157 -17.09 13.92 -6.28
CA VAL A 157 -16.82 14.32 -7.66
C VAL A 157 -15.40 13.94 -8.11
N ASN A 158 -14.41 14.13 -7.23
CA ASN A 158 -13.01 13.85 -7.55
C ASN A 158 -12.77 12.34 -7.77
N GLY A 159 -13.34 11.50 -6.91
CA GLY A 159 -13.25 10.03 -7.05
C GLY A 159 -13.95 9.54 -8.31
N ALA A 160 -15.16 10.03 -8.57
CA ALA A 160 -15.92 9.70 -9.78
C ALA A 160 -15.17 10.12 -11.05
N THR A 161 -14.57 11.32 -11.07
CA THR A 161 -13.77 11.80 -12.20
C THR A 161 -12.51 10.95 -12.41
N GLY A 162 -11.79 10.61 -11.33
CA GLY A 162 -10.61 9.77 -11.41
C GLY A 162 -10.92 8.37 -11.96
N PHE A 163 -12.01 7.78 -11.49
CA PHE A 163 -12.49 6.49 -12.01
C PHE A 163 -12.88 6.58 -13.48
N ALA A 164 -13.67 7.58 -13.87
CA ALA A 164 -14.09 7.78 -15.26
C ALA A 164 -12.90 7.94 -16.20
N ALA A 165 -11.84 8.65 -15.77
CA ALA A 165 -10.62 8.81 -16.56
C ALA A 165 -9.92 7.46 -16.80
N VAL A 166 -9.85 6.59 -15.78
CA VAL A 166 -9.24 5.26 -15.90
C VAL A 166 -10.11 4.34 -16.76
N ASP A 167 -11.42 4.30 -16.52
CA ASP A 167 -12.36 3.50 -17.32
C ASP A 167 -12.34 3.91 -18.80
N MET A 168 -12.37 5.21 -19.06
CA MET A 168 -12.26 5.75 -20.42
C MET A 168 -10.94 5.34 -21.08
N ALA A 169 -9.81 5.48 -20.38
CA ALA A 169 -8.49 5.12 -20.92
C ALA A 169 -8.43 3.64 -21.33
N ILE A 170 -9.10 2.76 -20.57
CA ILE A 170 -9.20 1.33 -20.90
C ILE A 170 -10.07 1.12 -22.15
N ARG A 171 -11.26 1.74 -22.20
CA ARG A 171 -12.23 1.54 -23.29
C ARG A 171 -11.75 2.04 -24.64
N VAL A 172 -11.00 3.13 -24.65
CA VAL A 172 -10.45 3.73 -25.90
C VAL A 172 -9.03 3.21 -26.22
N ASP A 173 -8.53 2.23 -25.48
CA ASP A 173 -7.16 1.70 -25.60
C ASP A 173 -6.09 2.80 -25.59
N ALA A 174 -6.23 3.78 -24.69
CA ALA A 174 -5.30 4.89 -24.56
C ALA A 174 -3.89 4.40 -24.28
N LYS A 175 -2.88 5.06 -24.82
CA LYS A 175 -1.47 4.72 -24.59
C LYS A 175 -0.97 5.16 -23.23
N CYS A 176 -1.53 6.24 -22.69
CA CYS A 176 -1.21 6.77 -21.36
C CYS A 176 -2.36 7.64 -20.84
N ILE A 177 -2.28 7.99 -19.57
CA ILE A 177 -3.13 9.00 -18.94
C ILE A 177 -2.23 10.17 -18.56
N ILE A 178 -2.61 11.39 -18.94
CA ILE A 178 -1.89 12.60 -18.57
C ILE A 178 -2.74 13.39 -17.58
N CYS A 179 -2.19 13.66 -16.41
CA CYS A 179 -2.84 14.42 -15.34
C CYS A 179 -2.13 15.75 -15.11
N PRO A 180 -2.63 16.87 -15.67
CA PRO A 180 -2.18 18.17 -15.22
C PRO A 180 -2.55 18.35 -13.74
N THR A 181 -1.56 18.72 -12.92
CA THR A 181 -1.76 18.83 -11.48
C THR A 181 -0.77 19.82 -10.88
N HIS A 182 -1.22 20.64 -9.94
CA HIS A 182 -0.35 21.58 -9.23
C HIS A 182 0.34 20.92 -8.02
N SER A 183 -0.43 20.15 -7.25
CA SER A 183 0.03 19.53 -5.99
C SER A 183 0.24 18.01 -6.07
N GLY A 184 0.07 17.41 -7.24
CA GLY A 184 0.08 15.94 -7.40
C GLY A 184 -1.21 15.25 -6.97
N ARG A 185 -2.18 15.96 -6.38
CA ARG A 185 -3.40 15.37 -5.81
C ARG A 185 -4.22 14.59 -6.84
N THR A 186 -4.44 15.16 -8.02
CA THR A 186 -5.19 14.51 -9.10
C THR A 186 -4.50 13.24 -9.58
N ALA A 187 -3.20 13.28 -9.79
CA ALA A 187 -2.44 12.12 -10.22
C ALA A 187 -2.47 11.00 -9.16
N ARG A 188 -2.32 11.34 -7.88
CA ARG A 188 -2.44 10.39 -6.77
C ARG A 188 -3.83 9.75 -6.73
N LEU A 189 -4.88 10.53 -6.92
CA LEU A 189 -6.25 10.04 -6.97
C LEU A 189 -6.45 9.05 -8.12
N VAL A 190 -6.01 9.39 -9.33
CA VAL A 190 -6.12 8.52 -10.50
C VAL A 190 -5.28 7.25 -10.32
N SER A 191 -4.05 7.37 -9.77
CA SER A 191 -3.16 6.21 -9.54
C SER A 191 -3.77 5.20 -8.57
N ASN A 192 -4.60 5.66 -7.63
CA ASN A 192 -5.27 4.79 -6.66
C ASN A 192 -6.23 3.78 -7.30
N PHE A 193 -6.72 4.05 -8.52
CA PHE A 193 -7.51 3.11 -9.32
C PHE A 193 -6.67 2.09 -10.08
N ARG A 194 -5.32 2.13 -9.93
CA ARG A 194 -4.39 1.17 -10.53
C ARG A 194 -4.56 1.05 -12.05
N PRO A 195 -4.47 2.14 -12.81
CA PRO A 195 -4.60 2.07 -14.26
C PRO A 195 -3.51 1.16 -14.84
N LYS A 196 -3.88 0.29 -15.79
CA LYS A 196 -2.91 -0.55 -16.54
C LYS A 196 -2.11 0.26 -17.57
N ARG A 197 -2.37 1.55 -17.69
CA ARG A 197 -1.68 2.47 -18.60
C ARG A 197 -0.74 3.38 -17.83
N PRO A 198 0.39 3.77 -18.39
CA PRO A 198 1.27 4.76 -17.77
C PRO A 198 0.50 6.04 -17.41
N LEU A 199 0.70 6.51 -16.20
CA LEU A 199 0.13 7.74 -15.69
C LEU A 199 1.24 8.78 -15.54
N TYR A 200 1.12 9.89 -16.24
CA TYR A 200 2.06 11.00 -16.18
C TYR A 200 1.44 12.18 -15.44
N ALA A 201 2.05 12.57 -14.32
CA ALA A 201 1.71 13.80 -13.62
C ALA A 201 2.51 14.95 -14.24
N MET A 202 1.84 16.01 -14.68
CA MET A 202 2.47 17.20 -15.22
C MET A 202 2.22 18.38 -14.29
N SER A 203 3.29 18.89 -13.67
CA SER A 203 3.25 20.08 -12.82
C SER A 203 3.94 21.24 -13.49
N PRO A 204 3.46 22.49 -13.30
CA PRO A 204 4.11 23.69 -13.82
C PRO A 204 5.40 24.05 -13.07
N SER A 205 5.71 23.40 -11.95
CA SER A 205 6.92 23.62 -11.11
C SER A 205 7.70 22.35 -10.92
#